data_a004135eaa2e263ad3637ff831d3bfdc
#
_entry.id   a004135eaa2e263ad3637ff831d3bfdc
#
_cell.length_a   1.000
_cell.length_b   1.000
_cell.length_c   1.000
_cell.angle_alpha   90.00
_cell.angle_beta   90.00
_cell.angle_gamma   90.00
#
_symmetry.space_group_name_H-M   'P 1'
#
loop_
_entity.id
_entity.type
_entity.pdbx_description
1 polymer ?
#
loop_
_entity_poly.entity_id
_entity_poly.type
_entity_poly.pdbx_seq_one_letter_code
_entity_poly.pdbx_strand_id
1 'polypeptide(L)'
;MIGFDWPTLAVAVIMQVDPGIDIDVGTTDSLLGGAITAALTTLVVGAILVAIAPDYTGRMMDDVLADPFGSFLYGIVSLLAIGLLILLLVVTIVGIVVAIPLFLLAYLVWAVGGAIAYLAIADRLVGRNDEWLKRLLVAAAISGALAVTGVGGLLALCIGAAGFGAVLQGYLG
;
A
#
# COMPACT_ATOMS: atom_id res chain seq x y z
N MET A 1 -11.92 25.51 31.65
CA MET A 1 -11.06 25.70 30.46
C MET A 1 -10.61 24.31 30.06
N ILE A 2 -11.28 23.69 29.06
CA ILE A 2 -10.91 22.36 28.58
C ILE A 2 -9.74 22.56 27.63
N GLY A 3 -8.55 22.17 28.09
CA GLY A 3 -7.35 22.21 27.25
C GLY A 3 -7.54 21.28 26.05
N PHE A 4 -7.60 21.86 24.88
CA PHE A 4 -7.71 21.13 23.61
C PHE A 4 -6.31 20.66 23.22
N ASP A 5 -5.98 19.39 23.54
CA ASP A 5 -4.67 18.82 23.28
C ASP A 5 -4.55 18.40 21.80
N TRP A 6 -4.17 19.34 20.96
CA TRP A 6 -3.94 19.15 19.53
C TRP A 6 -2.97 18.02 19.16
N PRO A 7 -1.85 17.83 19.87
CA PRO A 7 -0.93 16.76 19.51
C PRO A 7 -1.54 15.36 19.71
N THR A 8 -2.36 15.17 20.75
CA THR A 8 -3.03 13.87 20.98
C THR A 8 -4.09 13.57 19.93
N LEU A 9 -4.82 14.57 19.43
CA LEU A 9 -5.77 14.40 18.35
C LEU A 9 -5.08 14.13 17.01
N ALA A 10 -3.99 14.83 16.70
CA ALA A 10 -3.24 14.60 15.47
C ALA A 10 -2.65 13.19 15.43
N VAL A 11 -2.08 12.71 16.54
CA VAL A 11 -1.57 11.34 16.67
C VAL A 11 -2.72 10.32 16.60
N ALA A 12 -3.86 10.60 17.21
CA ALA A 12 -5.03 9.71 17.17
C ALA A 12 -5.60 9.60 15.74
N VAL A 13 -5.67 10.70 14.99
CA VAL A 13 -6.13 10.70 13.58
C VAL A 13 -5.15 9.95 12.69
N ILE A 14 -3.83 10.14 12.88
CA ILE A 14 -2.80 9.41 12.10
C ILE A 14 -2.83 7.92 12.44
N MET A 15 -3.10 7.55 13.69
CA MET A 15 -3.23 6.15 14.12
C MET A 15 -4.57 5.51 13.72
N GLN A 16 -5.62 6.30 13.44
CA GLN A 16 -6.91 5.79 12.99
C GLN A 16 -7.03 5.67 11.47
N VAL A 17 -6.13 6.29 10.71
CA VAL A 17 -6.00 6.01 9.27
C VAL A 17 -5.17 4.73 9.14
N ASP A 18 -5.85 3.62 9.32
CA ASP A 18 -5.28 2.31 9.17
C ASP A 18 -5.13 2.00 7.67
N PRO A 19 -3.91 1.84 7.15
CA PRO A 19 -3.68 1.46 5.76
C PRO A 19 -4.03 -0.02 5.49
N GLY A 20 -5.01 -0.58 6.20
CA GLY A 20 -5.39 -1.98 6.09
C GLY A 20 -4.43 -2.93 6.80
N ILE A 21 -3.59 -2.41 7.70
CA ILE A 21 -2.73 -3.19 8.59
C ILE A 21 -3.32 -3.10 10.00
N ASP A 22 -4.51 -3.67 10.18
CA ASP A 22 -4.99 -4.01 11.51
C ASP A 22 -4.17 -5.20 12.00
N ILE A 23 -3.13 -4.93 12.78
CA ILE A 23 -2.49 -5.94 13.63
C ILE A 23 -3.34 -6.06 14.90
N ASP A 24 -4.63 -6.30 14.74
CA ASP A 24 -5.48 -6.73 15.85
C ASP A 24 -5.40 -8.24 15.94
N VAL A 25 -4.51 -8.72 16.80
CA VAL A 25 -4.30 -10.15 17.11
C VAL A 25 -5.45 -10.70 17.98
N GLY A 26 -6.62 -10.07 17.92
CA GLY A 26 -7.63 -10.25 18.97
C GLY A 26 -8.75 -11.24 18.71
N THR A 27 -9.32 -11.34 17.53
CA THR A 27 -10.45 -12.24 17.28
C THR A 27 -10.48 -12.75 15.84
N THR A 28 -10.99 -13.99 15.65
CA THR A 28 -11.16 -14.60 14.32
C THR A 28 -11.98 -13.71 13.38
N ASP A 29 -12.92 -12.94 13.92
CA ASP A 29 -13.77 -12.04 13.15
C ASP A 29 -13.01 -10.82 12.63
N SER A 30 -12.06 -10.27 13.38
CA SER A 30 -11.21 -9.17 12.93
C SER A 30 -10.19 -9.60 11.87
N LEU A 31 -9.64 -10.81 11.99
CA LEU A 31 -8.74 -11.38 10.99
C LEU A 31 -9.44 -11.65 9.67
N LEU A 32 -10.66 -12.21 9.70
CA LEU A 32 -11.47 -12.43 8.51
C LEU A 32 -11.91 -11.11 7.87
N GLY A 33 -12.31 -10.13 8.67
CA GLY A 33 -12.64 -8.78 8.20
C GLY A 33 -11.46 -8.10 7.52
N GLY A 34 -10.27 -8.17 8.12
CA GLY A 34 -9.03 -7.66 7.55
C GLY A 34 -8.65 -8.35 6.24
N ALA A 35 -8.80 -9.68 6.17
CA ALA A 35 -8.52 -10.45 4.96
C ALA A 35 -9.45 -10.08 3.80
N ILE A 36 -10.75 -9.95 4.07
CA ILE A 36 -11.74 -9.55 3.07
C ILE A 36 -11.44 -8.13 2.59
N THR A 37 -11.17 -7.22 3.51
CA THR A 37 -10.83 -5.83 3.17
C THR A 37 -9.57 -5.75 2.31
N ALA A 38 -8.50 -6.45 2.68
CA ALA A 38 -7.27 -6.51 1.91
C ALA A 38 -7.49 -7.07 0.50
N ALA A 39 -8.22 -8.19 0.40
CA ALA A 39 -8.55 -8.81 -0.88
C ALA A 39 -9.40 -7.88 -1.76
N LEU A 40 -10.44 -7.26 -1.21
CA LEU A 40 -11.30 -6.33 -1.94
C LEU A 40 -10.54 -5.08 -2.39
N THR A 41 -9.71 -4.51 -1.54
CA THR A 41 -8.88 -3.34 -1.88
C THR A 41 -7.95 -3.68 -3.03
N THR A 42 -7.23 -4.79 -2.97
CA THR A 42 -6.34 -5.25 -4.04
C THR A 42 -7.10 -5.51 -5.33
N LEU A 43 -8.28 -6.13 -5.24
CA LEU A 43 -9.12 -6.41 -6.40
C LEU A 43 -9.61 -5.12 -7.06
N VAL A 44 -10.16 -4.19 -6.29
CA VAL A 44 -10.73 -2.93 -6.80
C VAL A 44 -9.64 -2.05 -7.38
N VAL A 45 -8.55 -1.81 -6.63
CA VAL A 45 -7.43 -0.99 -7.12
C VAL A 45 -6.77 -1.63 -8.33
N GLY A 46 -6.50 -2.94 -8.29
CA GLY A 46 -5.94 -3.67 -9.41
C GLY A 46 -6.85 -3.67 -10.65
N ALA A 47 -8.17 -3.85 -10.47
CA ALA A 47 -9.12 -3.79 -11.58
C ALA A 47 -9.16 -2.41 -12.24
N ILE A 48 -9.16 -1.33 -11.43
CA ILE A 48 -9.10 0.04 -11.93
C ILE A 48 -7.81 0.27 -12.72
N LEU A 49 -6.66 -0.17 -12.20
CA LEU A 49 -5.37 -0.03 -12.86
C LEU A 49 -5.32 -0.76 -14.21
N VAL A 50 -5.80 -2.00 -14.24
CA VAL A 50 -5.85 -2.81 -15.47
C VAL A 50 -6.84 -2.23 -16.48
N ALA A 51 -7.97 -1.66 -16.02
CA ALA A 51 -8.98 -1.08 -16.90
C ALA A 51 -8.55 0.26 -17.50
N ILE A 52 -7.87 1.11 -16.70
CA ILE A 52 -7.53 2.49 -17.12
C ILE A 52 -6.13 2.55 -17.77
N ALA A 53 -5.16 1.80 -17.24
CA ALA A 53 -3.77 1.89 -17.66
C ALA A 53 -3.08 0.51 -17.70
N PRO A 54 -3.52 -0.41 -18.58
CA PRO A 54 -2.98 -1.78 -18.63
C PRO A 54 -1.48 -1.80 -18.97
N ASP A 55 -1.03 -0.95 -19.91
CA ASP A 55 0.37 -0.88 -20.33
C ASP A 55 1.28 -0.33 -19.22
N TYR A 56 0.79 0.66 -18.45
CA TYR A 56 1.50 1.17 -17.29
C TYR A 56 1.63 0.10 -16.21
N THR A 57 0.53 -0.58 -15.91
CA THR A 57 0.49 -1.66 -14.93
C THR A 57 1.47 -2.78 -15.31
N GLY A 58 1.48 -3.19 -16.57
CA GLY A 58 2.40 -4.21 -17.07
C GLY A 58 3.87 -3.81 -16.90
N ARG A 59 4.24 -2.59 -17.28
CA ARG A 59 5.62 -2.08 -17.13
C ARG A 59 6.05 -2.03 -15.67
N MET A 60 5.22 -1.49 -14.79
CA MET A 60 5.53 -1.42 -13.36
C MET A 60 5.66 -2.82 -12.72
N MET A 61 4.86 -3.78 -13.17
CA MET A 61 5.01 -5.18 -12.76
C MET A 61 6.37 -5.74 -13.19
N ASP A 62 6.80 -5.45 -14.41
CA ASP A 62 8.11 -5.87 -14.92
C ASP A 62 9.25 -5.23 -14.13
N ASP A 63 9.16 -3.94 -13.78
CA ASP A 63 10.14 -3.22 -12.99
C ASP A 63 10.28 -3.80 -11.58
N VAL A 64 9.15 -4.07 -10.90
CA VAL A 64 9.16 -4.75 -9.58
C VAL A 64 9.82 -6.12 -9.66
N LEU A 65 9.57 -6.87 -10.74
CA LEU A 65 10.10 -8.23 -10.90
C LEU A 65 11.57 -8.25 -11.35
N ALA A 66 12.04 -7.21 -12.04
CA ALA A 66 13.41 -7.08 -12.50
C ALA A 66 14.38 -6.80 -11.35
N ASP A 67 14.00 -5.89 -10.45
CA ASP A 67 14.80 -5.54 -9.25
C ASP A 67 13.90 -5.35 -8.02
N PRO A 68 13.43 -6.45 -7.42
CA PRO A 68 12.53 -6.38 -6.26
C PRO A 68 13.21 -5.79 -5.02
N PHE A 69 14.52 -6.02 -4.87
CA PHE A 69 15.26 -5.52 -3.72
C PHE A 69 15.55 -4.02 -3.84
N GLY A 70 15.95 -3.54 -5.01
CA GLY A 70 16.14 -2.12 -5.27
C GLY A 70 14.84 -1.34 -5.13
N SER A 71 13.75 -1.84 -5.70
CA SER A 71 12.41 -1.27 -5.55
C SER A 71 11.97 -1.20 -4.08
N PHE A 72 12.20 -2.26 -3.32
CA PHE A 72 11.90 -2.30 -1.89
C PHE A 72 12.72 -1.27 -1.10
N LEU A 73 14.04 -1.22 -1.33
CA LEU A 73 14.92 -0.29 -0.62
C LEU A 73 14.56 1.17 -0.94
N TYR A 74 14.32 1.46 -2.22
CA TYR A 74 13.87 2.77 -2.65
C TYR A 74 12.52 3.16 -2.03
N GLY A 75 11.59 2.20 -1.97
CA GLY A 75 10.30 2.37 -1.32
C GLY A 75 10.41 2.69 0.16
N ILE A 76 11.21 1.96 0.92
CA ILE A 76 11.44 2.21 2.35
C ILE A 76 12.05 3.60 2.58
N VAL A 77 13.10 3.94 1.82
CA VAL A 77 13.75 5.26 1.94
C VAL A 77 12.76 6.38 1.62
N SER A 78 11.98 6.23 0.55
CA SER A 78 10.98 7.22 0.16
C SER A 78 9.85 7.36 1.18
N LEU A 79 9.36 6.24 1.74
CA LEU A 79 8.36 6.25 2.81
C LEU A 79 8.88 6.95 4.07
N LEU A 80 10.12 6.66 4.47
CA LEU A 80 10.75 7.34 5.60
C LEU A 80 10.90 8.84 5.35
N ALA A 81 11.34 9.23 4.15
CA ALA A 81 11.49 10.63 3.77
C ALA A 81 10.15 11.37 3.76
N ILE A 82 9.11 10.78 3.15
CA ILE A 82 7.76 11.36 3.11
C ILE A 82 7.15 11.39 4.52
N GLY A 83 7.31 10.32 5.29
CA GLY A 83 6.84 10.24 6.67
C GLY A 83 7.48 11.31 7.56
N LEU A 84 8.80 11.50 7.43
CA LEU A 84 9.51 12.55 8.16
C LEU A 84 9.05 13.95 7.73
N LEU A 85 8.84 14.15 6.43
CA LEU A 85 8.32 15.42 5.91
C LEU A 85 6.91 15.71 6.44
N ILE A 86 6.02 14.71 6.44
CA ILE A 86 4.67 14.84 7.00
C ILE A 86 4.74 15.15 8.50
N LEU A 87 5.60 14.45 9.25
CA LEU A 87 5.80 14.69 10.68
C LEU A 87 6.25 16.13 10.94
N LEU A 88 7.19 16.64 10.16
CA LEU A 88 7.69 18.01 10.27
C LEU A 88 6.61 19.04 9.92
N LEU A 89 5.77 18.76 8.92
CA LEU A 89 4.63 19.60 8.58
C LEU A 89 3.58 19.65 9.68
N VAL A 90 3.26 18.52 10.31
CA VAL A 90 2.23 18.42 11.37
C VAL A 90 2.61 19.22 12.63
N VAL A 91 3.89 19.46 12.88
CA VAL A 91 4.33 20.31 14.01
C VAL A 91 3.87 21.76 13.84
N THR A 92 3.56 22.20 12.63
CA THR A 92 3.08 23.56 12.37
C THR A 92 1.59 23.56 12.00
N ILE A 93 0.84 24.55 12.52
CA ILE A 93 -0.61 24.69 12.23
C ILE A 93 -0.86 24.83 10.72
N VAL A 94 -0.04 25.61 10.02
CA VAL A 94 -0.12 25.77 8.57
C VAL A 94 0.28 24.49 7.84
N GLY A 95 1.26 23.76 8.37
CA GLY A 95 1.73 22.51 7.80
C GLY A 95 0.68 21.39 7.86
N ILE A 96 -0.23 21.38 8.83
CA ILE A 96 -1.32 20.39 8.87
C ILE A 96 -2.18 20.45 7.61
N VAL A 97 -2.50 21.65 7.13
CA VAL A 97 -3.30 21.84 5.91
C VAL A 97 -2.60 21.24 4.69
N VAL A 98 -1.27 21.33 4.62
CA VAL A 98 -0.47 20.74 3.54
C VAL A 98 -0.20 19.24 3.77
N ALA A 99 -0.06 18.82 5.01
CA ALA A 99 0.19 17.42 5.37
C ALA A 99 -0.96 16.49 4.96
N ILE A 100 -2.21 16.94 5.08
CA ILE A 100 -3.39 16.13 4.71
C ILE A 100 -3.37 15.71 3.23
N PRO A 101 -3.29 16.62 2.24
CA PRO A 101 -3.25 16.22 0.84
C PRO A 101 -1.98 15.44 0.49
N LEU A 102 -0.84 15.76 1.11
CA LEU A 102 0.40 15.02 0.90
C LEU A 102 0.29 13.58 1.41
N PHE A 103 -0.30 13.37 2.58
CA PHE A 103 -0.57 12.05 3.12
C PHE A 103 -1.53 11.26 2.23
N LEU A 104 -2.60 11.89 1.74
CA LEU A 104 -3.56 11.27 0.82
C LEU A 104 -2.88 10.82 -0.49
N LEU A 105 -2.02 11.66 -1.06
CA LEU A 105 -1.24 11.31 -2.24
C LEU A 105 -0.30 10.12 -1.97
N ALA A 106 0.44 10.17 -0.87
CA ALA A 106 1.33 9.08 -0.47
C ALA A 106 0.55 7.77 -0.27
N TYR A 107 -0.63 7.83 0.35
CA TYR A 107 -1.51 6.69 0.54
C TYR A 107 -2.03 6.13 -0.80
N LEU A 108 -2.45 6.99 -1.73
CA LEU A 108 -2.89 6.54 -3.07
C LEU A 108 -1.75 5.85 -3.83
N VAL A 109 -0.55 6.43 -3.82
CA VAL A 109 0.63 5.81 -4.45
C VAL A 109 0.97 4.48 -3.78
N TRP A 110 0.85 4.39 -2.46
CA TRP A 110 1.02 3.15 -1.71
C TRP A 110 0.00 2.08 -2.12
N ALA A 111 -1.28 2.43 -2.22
CA ALA A 111 -2.34 1.51 -2.62
C ALA A 111 -2.14 1.00 -4.06
N VAL A 112 -1.78 1.90 -4.97
CA VAL A 112 -1.43 1.56 -6.36
C VAL A 112 -0.21 0.66 -6.42
N GLY A 113 0.87 1.02 -5.74
CA GLY A 113 2.10 0.24 -5.69
C GLY A 113 1.88 -1.15 -5.11
N GLY A 114 1.14 -1.25 -4.00
CA GLY A 114 0.78 -2.53 -3.39
C GLY A 114 -0.01 -3.42 -4.35
N ALA A 115 -1.02 -2.89 -5.02
CA ALA A 115 -1.81 -3.64 -6.01
C ALA A 115 -0.94 -4.14 -7.17
N ILE A 116 -0.02 -3.31 -7.69
CA ILE A 116 0.92 -3.69 -8.75
C ILE A 116 1.85 -4.81 -8.26
N ALA A 117 2.38 -4.72 -7.05
CA ALA A 117 3.27 -5.73 -6.49
C ALA A 117 2.55 -7.08 -6.31
N TYR A 118 1.30 -7.09 -5.81
CA TYR A 118 0.50 -8.31 -5.72
C TYR A 118 0.17 -8.88 -7.10
N LEU A 119 -0.14 -8.04 -8.09
CA LEU A 119 -0.35 -8.46 -9.47
C LEU A 119 0.93 -9.05 -10.08
N ALA A 120 2.10 -8.46 -9.80
CA ALA A 120 3.38 -8.98 -10.26
C ALA A 120 3.68 -10.37 -9.70
N ILE A 121 3.37 -10.60 -8.41
CA ILE A 121 3.49 -11.93 -7.80
C ILE A 121 2.50 -12.92 -8.43
N ALA A 122 1.26 -12.49 -8.63
CA ALA A 122 0.23 -13.31 -9.28
C ALA A 122 0.61 -13.69 -10.71
N ASP A 123 1.19 -12.75 -11.49
CA ASP A 123 1.67 -12.98 -12.85
C ASP A 123 2.74 -14.09 -12.92
N ARG A 124 3.64 -14.12 -11.94
CA ARG A 124 4.64 -15.19 -11.81
C ARG A 124 4.04 -16.56 -11.46
N LEU A 125 2.93 -16.58 -10.73
CA LEU A 125 2.30 -17.83 -10.29
C LEU A 125 1.39 -18.43 -11.35
N VAL A 126 0.65 -17.59 -12.06
CA VAL A 126 -0.39 -18.03 -13.03
C VAL A 126 0.18 -18.10 -14.45
N GLY A 127 1.18 -17.27 -14.78
CA GLY A 127 1.77 -17.16 -16.10
C GLY A 127 1.14 -16.06 -16.94
N ARG A 128 1.97 -15.49 -17.83
CA ARG A 128 1.64 -14.28 -18.63
C ARG A 128 0.56 -14.50 -19.70
N ASN A 129 0.27 -15.75 -20.04
CA ASN A 129 -0.69 -16.11 -21.09
C ASN A 129 -2.14 -16.17 -20.59
N ASP A 130 -2.37 -15.97 -19.28
CA ASP A 130 -3.69 -16.03 -18.69
C ASP A 130 -4.39 -14.66 -18.69
N GLU A 131 -5.74 -14.72 -18.62
CA GLU A 131 -6.58 -13.54 -18.57
C GLU A 131 -6.30 -12.67 -17.36
N TRP A 132 -6.37 -11.34 -17.51
CA TRP A 132 -6.21 -10.39 -16.42
C TRP A 132 -7.07 -10.70 -15.18
N LEU A 133 -8.28 -11.25 -15.41
CA LEU A 133 -9.19 -11.63 -14.33
C LEU A 133 -8.58 -12.68 -13.40
N LYS A 134 -7.92 -13.68 -13.93
CA LYS A 134 -7.27 -14.72 -13.11
C LYS A 134 -6.13 -14.13 -12.27
N ARG A 135 -5.32 -13.25 -12.86
CA ARG A 135 -4.23 -12.56 -12.14
C ARG A 135 -4.76 -11.68 -11.01
N LEU A 136 -5.84 -10.94 -11.27
CA LEU A 136 -6.52 -10.13 -10.26
C LEU A 136 -7.07 -10.98 -9.10
N LEU A 137 -7.73 -12.09 -9.40
CA LEU A 137 -8.27 -12.99 -8.37
C LEU A 137 -7.16 -13.62 -7.52
N VAL A 138 -6.06 -14.03 -8.16
CA VAL A 138 -4.90 -14.59 -7.45
C VAL A 138 -4.22 -13.52 -6.60
N ALA A 139 -4.03 -12.30 -7.10
CA ALA A 139 -3.49 -11.18 -6.34
C ALA A 139 -4.35 -10.86 -5.10
N ALA A 140 -5.67 -10.81 -5.28
CA ALA A 140 -6.62 -10.61 -4.17
C ALA A 140 -6.57 -11.76 -3.15
N ALA A 141 -6.48 -13.01 -3.62
CA ALA A 141 -6.36 -14.17 -2.75
C ALA A 141 -5.06 -14.15 -1.94
N ILE A 142 -3.94 -13.76 -2.54
CA ILE A 142 -2.63 -13.63 -1.86
C ILE A 142 -2.71 -12.54 -0.80
N SER A 143 -3.23 -11.35 -1.12
CA SER A 143 -3.34 -10.26 -0.15
C SER A 143 -4.25 -10.62 1.02
N GLY A 144 -5.41 -11.26 0.75
CA GLY A 144 -6.31 -11.74 1.78
C GLY A 144 -5.70 -12.84 2.65
N ALA A 145 -5.01 -13.81 2.03
CA ALA A 145 -4.34 -14.89 2.76
C ALA A 145 -3.22 -14.36 3.67
N LEU A 146 -2.43 -13.38 3.18
CA LEU A 146 -1.41 -12.72 3.99
C LEU A 146 -2.02 -11.99 5.19
N ALA A 147 -3.15 -11.33 5.02
CA ALA A 147 -3.82 -10.60 6.10
C ALA A 147 -4.28 -11.52 7.27
N VAL A 148 -4.56 -12.81 6.99
CA VAL A 148 -4.93 -13.79 8.03
C VAL A 148 -3.72 -14.27 8.84
N THR A 149 -2.52 -14.21 8.26
CA THR A 149 -1.32 -14.70 8.93
C THR A 149 -0.71 -13.64 9.85
N GLY A 150 -0.31 -14.00 11.07
CA GLY A 150 0.30 -13.06 12.02
C GLY A 150 1.58 -12.38 11.52
N VAL A 151 2.27 -13.00 10.54
CA VAL A 151 3.46 -12.44 9.86
C VAL A 151 3.08 -11.69 8.58
N GLY A 152 1.83 -11.84 8.13
CA GLY A 152 1.33 -11.31 6.87
C GLY A 152 1.40 -9.78 6.80
N GLY A 153 1.21 -9.09 7.91
CA GLY A 153 1.36 -7.63 7.98
C GLY A 153 2.76 -7.15 7.60
N LEU A 154 3.81 -7.81 8.08
CA LEU A 154 5.19 -7.49 7.71
C LEU A 154 5.46 -7.78 6.23
N LEU A 155 4.96 -8.93 5.73
CA LEU A 155 5.11 -9.26 4.31
C LEU A 155 4.33 -8.32 3.42
N ALA A 156 3.10 -7.96 3.79
CA ALA A 156 2.29 -6.97 3.09
C ALA A 156 2.98 -5.59 3.04
N LEU A 157 3.62 -5.18 4.15
CA LEU A 157 4.41 -3.96 4.20
C LEU A 157 5.62 -4.04 3.26
N CYS A 158 6.35 -5.15 3.24
CA CYS A 158 7.48 -5.34 2.33
C CYS A 158 7.03 -5.31 0.85
N ILE A 159 5.94 -6.01 0.54
CA ILE A 159 5.36 -6.04 -0.81
C ILE A 159 4.86 -4.64 -1.22
N GLY A 160 4.14 -3.97 -0.33
CA GLY A 160 3.66 -2.60 -0.55
C GLY A 160 4.81 -1.61 -0.75
N ALA A 161 5.87 -1.71 0.07
CA ALA A 161 7.06 -0.86 -0.08
C ALA A 161 7.76 -1.09 -1.42
N ALA A 162 7.91 -2.34 -1.86
CA ALA A 162 8.50 -2.65 -3.17
C ALA A 162 7.65 -2.06 -4.32
N GLY A 163 6.32 -2.22 -4.26
CA GLY A 163 5.43 -1.62 -5.24
C GLY A 163 5.44 -0.09 -5.22
N PHE A 164 5.44 0.51 -4.04
CA PHE A 164 5.55 1.97 -3.88
C PHE A 164 6.87 2.49 -4.46
N GLY A 165 7.98 1.79 -4.17
CA GLY A 165 9.30 2.15 -4.69
C GLY A 165 9.37 2.08 -6.21
N ALA A 166 8.83 1.03 -6.82
CA ALA A 166 8.80 0.90 -8.28
C ALA A 166 7.98 2.02 -8.95
N VAL A 167 6.81 2.36 -8.38
CA VAL A 167 6.00 3.48 -8.89
C VAL A 167 6.76 4.80 -8.81
N LEU A 168 7.45 5.08 -7.70
CA LEU A 168 8.24 6.31 -7.56
C LEU A 168 9.48 6.32 -8.47
N GLN A 169 10.18 5.20 -8.61
CA GLN A 169 11.29 5.08 -9.56
C GLN A 169 10.84 5.36 -11.00
N GLY A 170 9.68 4.85 -11.40
CA GLY A 170 9.13 5.08 -12.74
C GLY A 170 8.75 6.54 -13.02
N TYR A 171 8.57 7.38 -11.99
CA TYR A 171 8.26 8.80 -12.13
C TYR A 171 9.45 9.73 -11.90
N LEU A 172 10.42 9.35 -11.06
CA LEU A 172 11.51 10.20 -10.61
C LEU A 172 12.88 9.79 -11.16
N GLY A 173 13.00 8.59 -11.70
CA GLY A 173 14.19 8.01 -12.32
C GLY A 173 14.05 8.04 -13.82
#